data_1443faf07c768d721b6a8cd6a2a2aa46
#
_entry.id   1443faf07c768d721b6a8cd6a2a2aa46
#
_cell.length_a   1.000
_cell.length_b   1.000
_cell.length_c   1.000
_cell.angle_alpha   90.00
_cell.angle_beta   90.00
_cell.angle_gamma   90.00
#
_symmetry.space_group_name_H-M   'P 1'
#
loop_
_entity.id
_entity.type
_entity.pdbx_description
1 polymer ?
#
loop_
_entity_poly.entity_id
_entity_poly.type
_entity_poly.pdbx_seq_one_letter_code
_entity_poly.pdbx_strand_id
1 'polypeptide(L)'
;MNTDALIAHARARFDHVAARRVLKEKYEARMLFAHSGGMWRAGPELQCVLLSCAQDKDVVLLDLYETPVRVNVPELFARAHGHWQEQMNAWLVEYDEQSRKR
;
A
#
# COMPACT_ATOMS: atom_id res chain seq x y z
N MET A 1 38.76 -12.01 -10.33
CA MET A 1 37.79 -11.92 -9.21
C MET A 1 37.75 -13.27 -8.52
N ASN A 2 37.91 -13.28 -7.22
CA ASN A 2 37.87 -14.56 -6.51
C ASN A 2 36.45 -14.98 -6.18
N THR A 3 36.25 -16.26 -5.84
CA THR A 3 34.95 -16.84 -5.56
C THR A 3 34.29 -16.20 -4.34
N ASP A 4 35.08 -15.84 -3.33
CA ASP A 4 34.55 -15.26 -2.09
C ASP A 4 33.96 -13.86 -2.34
N ALA A 5 34.57 -13.05 -3.20
CA ALA A 5 34.03 -11.75 -3.59
C ALA A 5 32.72 -11.87 -4.35
N LEU A 6 32.61 -12.88 -5.24
CA LEU A 6 31.37 -13.14 -5.98
C LEU A 6 30.25 -13.60 -5.05
N ILE A 7 30.54 -14.48 -4.10
CA ILE A 7 29.56 -14.94 -3.12
C ILE A 7 29.08 -13.79 -2.25
N ALA A 8 29.99 -12.95 -1.77
CA ALA A 8 29.65 -11.79 -0.94
C ALA A 8 28.77 -10.82 -1.71
N HIS A 9 29.09 -10.55 -2.99
CA HIS A 9 28.28 -9.65 -3.83
C HIS A 9 26.88 -10.22 -4.07
N ALA A 10 26.76 -11.50 -4.40
CA ALA A 10 25.48 -12.15 -4.62
C ALA A 10 24.63 -12.15 -3.35
N ARG A 11 25.25 -12.40 -2.18
CA ARG A 11 24.56 -12.38 -0.90
C ARG A 11 24.05 -10.99 -0.57
N ALA A 12 24.85 -9.95 -0.80
CA ALA A 12 24.43 -8.57 -0.56
C ALA A 12 23.23 -8.18 -1.42
N ARG A 13 23.19 -8.60 -2.68
CA ARG A 13 22.05 -8.35 -3.56
C ARG A 13 20.80 -9.08 -3.09
N PHE A 14 20.95 -10.33 -2.65
CA PHE A 14 19.85 -11.13 -2.14
C PHE A 14 19.24 -10.49 -0.89
N ASP A 15 20.09 -10.09 0.06
CA ASP A 15 19.65 -9.45 1.30
C ASP A 15 18.91 -8.14 1.01
N HIS A 16 19.37 -7.40 0.02
CA HIS A 16 18.74 -6.15 -0.40
C HIS A 16 17.34 -6.37 -0.98
N VAL A 17 17.19 -7.38 -1.85
CA VAL A 17 15.88 -7.72 -2.43
C VAL A 17 14.93 -8.20 -1.34
N ALA A 18 15.43 -9.03 -0.42
CA ALA A 18 14.64 -9.52 0.71
C ALA A 18 14.18 -8.37 1.61
N ALA A 19 15.06 -7.42 1.89
CA ALA A 19 14.73 -6.25 2.72
C ALA A 19 13.64 -5.39 2.07
N ARG A 20 13.72 -5.18 0.75
CA ARG A 20 12.68 -4.44 0.03
C ARG A 20 11.34 -5.14 0.06
N ARG A 21 11.34 -6.47 -0.04
CA ARG A 21 10.12 -7.28 0.02
C ARG A 21 9.45 -7.16 1.39
N VAL A 22 10.22 -7.27 2.46
CA VAL A 22 9.70 -7.13 3.83
C VAL A 22 9.08 -5.75 4.03
N LEU A 23 9.75 -4.71 3.54
CA LEU A 23 9.26 -3.34 3.63
C LEU A 23 7.94 -3.18 2.85
N LYS A 24 7.87 -3.74 1.65
CA LYS A 24 6.67 -3.71 0.82
C LYS A 24 5.49 -4.38 1.53
N GLU A 25 5.72 -5.59 2.07
CA GLU A 25 4.68 -6.33 2.78
C GLU A 25 4.18 -5.56 4.01
N LYS A 26 5.09 -4.92 4.73
CA LYS A 26 4.75 -4.08 5.88
C LYS A 26 3.76 -2.97 5.50
N TYR A 27 4.07 -2.22 4.44
CA TYR A 27 3.23 -1.09 4.04
C TYR A 27 1.97 -1.52 3.30
N GLU A 28 1.99 -2.62 2.58
CA GLU A 28 0.77 -3.18 2.00
C GLU A 28 -0.23 -3.55 3.11
N ALA A 29 0.25 -4.12 4.21
CA ALA A 29 -0.61 -4.43 5.34
C ALA A 29 -1.18 -3.17 6.00
N ARG A 30 -0.45 -2.06 5.97
CA ARG A 30 -0.88 -0.77 6.53
C ARG A 30 -1.86 -0.02 5.63
N MET A 31 -2.10 -0.48 4.42
CA MET A 31 -3.08 0.14 3.53
C MET A 31 -4.52 -0.14 3.96
N LEU A 32 -4.73 -1.07 4.87
CA LEU A 32 -6.07 -1.40 5.36
C LEU A 32 -6.59 -0.32 6.31
N PHE A 33 -7.86 0.04 6.15
CA PHE A 33 -8.50 1.01 7.04
C PHE A 33 -10.00 0.70 7.13
N ALA A 34 -10.63 1.13 8.22
CA ALA A 34 -12.05 0.96 8.44
C ALA A 34 -12.80 2.23 8.07
N HIS A 35 -13.96 2.10 7.41
CA HIS A 35 -14.83 3.22 7.06
C HIS A 35 -16.25 2.70 6.80
N SER A 36 -17.26 3.40 7.30
CA SER A 36 -18.67 3.09 7.09
C SER A 36 -19.06 1.66 7.46
N GLY A 37 -18.41 1.09 8.46
CA GLY A 37 -18.68 -0.27 8.89
C GLY A 37 -18.03 -1.35 8.05
N GLY A 38 -17.24 -0.99 7.06
CA GLY A 38 -16.49 -1.91 6.20
C GLY A 38 -14.99 -1.75 6.38
N MET A 39 -14.26 -2.72 5.86
CA MET A 39 -12.79 -2.70 5.82
C MET A 39 -12.33 -2.55 4.38
N TRP A 40 -11.42 -1.62 4.14
CA TRP A 40 -10.99 -1.23 2.80
C TRP A 40 -9.48 -1.29 2.68
N ARG A 41 -9.02 -1.47 1.46
CA ARG A 41 -7.59 -1.36 1.14
C ARG A 41 -7.38 -0.08 0.35
N ALA A 42 -6.62 0.87 0.91
CA ALA A 42 -6.26 2.10 0.21
C ALA A 42 -5.31 1.79 -0.94
N GLY A 43 -5.46 2.51 -2.03
CA GLY A 43 -4.58 2.37 -3.19
C GLY A 43 -5.29 2.67 -4.50
N PRO A 44 -4.57 2.53 -5.62
CA PRO A 44 -5.11 2.85 -6.94
C PRO A 44 -6.36 2.05 -7.32
N GLU A 45 -6.45 0.79 -6.90
CA GLU A 45 -7.59 -0.07 -7.23
C GLU A 45 -8.90 0.51 -6.67
N LEU A 46 -8.92 0.82 -5.36
CA LEU A 46 -10.10 1.42 -4.74
C LEU A 46 -10.40 2.81 -5.33
N GLN A 47 -9.35 3.59 -5.57
CA GLN A 47 -9.51 4.93 -6.14
C GLN A 47 -10.14 4.87 -7.54
N CYS A 48 -9.74 3.89 -8.36
CA CYS A 48 -10.35 3.71 -9.69
C CYS A 48 -11.84 3.38 -9.59
N VAL A 49 -12.22 2.51 -8.65
CA VAL A 49 -13.62 2.18 -8.42
C VAL A 49 -14.40 3.45 -8.01
N LEU A 50 -13.87 4.22 -7.08
CA LEU A 50 -14.52 5.43 -6.59
C LEU A 50 -14.62 6.51 -7.67
N LEU A 51 -13.60 6.64 -8.52
CA LEU A 51 -13.64 7.56 -9.65
C LEU A 51 -14.70 7.16 -10.67
N SER A 52 -14.92 5.87 -10.89
CA SER A 52 -15.97 5.41 -11.78
C SER A 52 -17.36 5.74 -11.24
N CYS A 53 -17.48 5.99 -9.94
CA CYS A 53 -18.71 6.38 -9.27
C CYS A 53 -18.79 7.87 -8.96
N ALA A 54 -17.95 8.70 -9.61
CA ALA A 54 -17.82 10.13 -9.27
C ALA A 54 -19.12 10.93 -9.46
N GLN A 55 -20.04 10.44 -10.30
CA GLN A 55 -21.34 11.08 -10.51
C GLN A 55 -22.35 10.73 -9.42
N ASP A 56 -22.06 9.71 -8.61
CA ASP A 56 -22.95 9.24 -7.56
C ASP A 56 -22.47 9.76 -6.22
N LYS A 57 -23.43 10.05 -5.31
CA LYS A 57 -23.10 10.48 -3.96
C LYS A 57 -22.94 9.27 -3.03
N ASP A 58 -23.90 8.36 -3.11
CA ASP A 58 -23.90 7.14 -2.29
C ASP A 58 -24.01 5.94 -3.20
N VAL A 59 -23.19 4.93 -2.94
CA VAL A 59 -23.17 3.68 -3.69
C VAL A 59 -22.99 2.51 -2.73
N VAL A 60 -23.31 1.31 -3.21
CA VAL A 60 -23.04 0.09 -2.47
C VAL A 60 -21.83 -0.58 -3.11
N LEU A 61 -20.79 -0.82 -2.31
CA LEU A 61 -19.57 -1.48 -2.76
C LEU A 61 -19.29 -2.69 -1.86
N LEU A 62 -18.60 -3.67 -2.40
CA LEU A 62 -18.10 -4.79 -1.60
C LEU A 62 -16.82 -4.33 -0.89
N ASP A 63 -16.76 -4.57 0.41
CA ASP A 63 -15.55 -4.27 1.19
C ASP A 63 -14.50 -5.39 1.01
N LEU A 64 -13.42 -5.33 1.77
CA LEU A 64 -12.34 -6.31 1.69
C LEU A 64 -12.82 -7.75 1.95
N TYR A 65 -13.86 -7.92 2.76
CA TYR A 65 -14.43 -9.22 3.11
C TYR A 65 -15.64 -9.59 2.24
N GLU A 66 -15.82 -8.88 1.13
CA GLU A 66 -16.93 -9.11 0.18
C GLU A 66 -18.32 -8.91 0.80
N THR A 67 -18.40 -8.01 1.79
CA THR A 67 -19.66 -7.61 2.38
C THR A 67 -20.19 -6.35 1.69
N PRO A 68 -21.46 -6.29 1.26
CA PRO A 68 -22.01 -5.08 0.67
C PRO A 68 -22.12 -3.97 1.72
N VAL A 69 -21.56 -2.81 1.41
CA VAL A 69 -21.56 -1.65 2.33
C VAL A 69 -21.98 -0.41 1.54
N ARG A 70 -22.91 0.35 2.11
CA ARG A 70 -23.28 1.65 1.53
C ARG A 70 -22.26 2.69 1.97
N VAL A 71 -21.69 3.37 0.99
CA VAL A 71 -20.64 4.37 1.26
C VAL A 71 -20.97 5.69 0.57
N ASN A 72 -20.50 6.79 1.18
CA ASN A 72 -20.51 8.10 0.56
C ASN A 72 -19.23 8.21 -0.26
N VAL A 73 -19.37 8.38 -1.58
CA VAL A 73 -18.23 8.34 -2.50
C VAL A 73 -17.18 9.41 -2.20
N PRO A 74 -17.53 10.70 -2.06
CA PRO A 74 -16.54 11.74 -1.75
C PRO A 74 -15.81 11.49 -0.42
N GLU A 75 -16.53 11.07 0.61
CA GLU A 75 -15.93 10.81 1.93
C GLU A 75 -14.97 9.63 1.88
N LEU A 76 -15.38 8.52 1.27
CA LEU A 76 -14.53 7.35 1.16
C LEU A 76 -13.29 7.65 0.30
N PHE A 77 -13.47 8.39 -0.79
CA PHE A 77 -12.35 8.78 -1.64
C PHE A 77 -11.32 9.62 -0.88
N ALA A 78 -11.78 10.63 -0.15
CA ALA A 78 -10.89 11.50 0.63
C ALA A 78 -10.14 10.70 1.71
N ARG A 79 -10.85 9.82 2.40
CA ARG A 79 -10.25 8.99 3.46
C ARG A 79 -9.23 8.01 2.89
N ALA A 80 -9.58 7.34 1.80
CA ALA A 80 -8.69 6.37 1.15
C ALA A 80 -7.45 7.05 0.58
N HIS A 81 -7.61 8.18 -0.08
CA HIS A 81 -6.50 8.93 -0.66
C HIS A 81 -5.54 9.42 0.44
N GLY A 82 -6.07 9.99 1.51
CA GLY A 82 -5.26 10.48 2.62
C GLY A 82 -4.47 9.36 3.29
N HIS A 83 -5.13 8.25 3.56
CA HIS A 83 -4.48 7.08 4.18
C HIS A 83 -3.39 6.52 3.28
N TRP A 84 -3.67 6.39 1.98
CA TRP A 84 -2.69 5.90 1.01
C TRP A 84 -1.45 6.79 0.96
N GLN A 85 -1.63 8.10 0.85
CA GLN A 85 -0.50 9.03 0.79
C GLN A 85 0.30 9.04 2.08
N GLU A 86 -0.35 8.96 3.22
CA GLU A 86 0.32 8.86 4.52
C GLU A 86 1.23 7.64 4.57
N GLN A 87 0.72 6.48 4.16
CA GLN A 87 1.52 5.26 4.18
C GLN A 87 2.61 5.25 3.11
N MET A 88 2.35 5.79 1.92
CA MET A 88 3.37 5.91 0.88
C MET A 88 4.51 6.82 1.29
N ASN A 89 4.21 7.93 1.95
CA ASN A 89 5.24 8.84 2.45
C ASN A 89 6.11 8.17 3.52
N ALA A 90 5.49 7.43 4.44
CA ALA A 90 6.22 6.68 5.46
C ALA A 90 7.09 5.58 4.83
N TRP A 91 6.57 4.90 3.82
CA TRP A 91 7.31 3.88 3.09
C TRP A 91 8.54 4.48 2.41
N LEU A 92 8.39 5.63 1.76
CA LEU A 92 9.51 6.29 1.11
C LEU A 92 10.62 6.64 2.12
N VAL A 93 10.26 7.13 3.29
CA VAL A 93 11.24 7.46 4.34
C VAL A 93 12.03 6.22 4.74
N GLU A 94 11.36 5.11 5.00
CA GLU A 94 12.05 3.87 5.38
C GLU A 94 12.89 3.30 4.23
N TYR A 95 12.39 3.40 3.01
CA TYR A 95 13.14 2.97 1.83
C TYR A 95 14.44 3.77 1.68
N ASP A 96 14.37 5.08 1.85
CA ASP A 96 15.55 5.94 1.78
C ASP A 96 16.56 5.61 2.88
N GLU A 97 16.09 5.33 4.09
CA GLU A 97 16.95 4.91 5.19
C GLU A 97 17.66 3.58 4.88
N GLN A 98 16.95 2.60 4.34
CA GLN A 98 17.55 1.34 3.92
C GLN A 98 18.61 1.56 2.85
N SER A 99 18.33 2.44 1.88
CA SER A 99 19.27 2.73 0.80
C SER A 99 20.55 3.38 1.29
N ARG A 100 20.49 4.19 2.34
CA ARG A 100 21.66 4.85 2.93
C ARG A 100 22.57 3.89 3.71
N LYS A 101 22.01 2.80 4.19
CA LYS A 101 22.76 1.81 4.96
C LYS A 101 23.57 0.83 4.12
N ARG A 102 23.63 1.01 2.83
CA ARG A 102 24.36 0.13 1.91
C ARG A 102 25.71 0.67 1.52
#